data_55018baa3a997041f949b7d35733b899
#
_entry.id   55018baa3a997041f949b7d35733b899
#
_cell.length_a   1.000
_cell.length_b   1.000
_cell.length_c   1.000
_cell.angle_alpha   90.00
_cell.angle_beta   90.00
_cell.angle_gamma   90.00
#
_symmetry.space_group_name_H-M   'P 1'
#
loop_
_entity.id
_entity.type
_entity.pdbx_description
1 polymer ?
#
loop_
_entity_poly.entity_id
_entity_poly.type
_entity_poly.pdbx_seq_one_letter_code
_entity_poly.pdbx_strand_id
1 'polypeptide(L)'
;MCEHFTRTQQQFDVRRGDVYYINNNRGQRGNEIRKDRPAVIVSADFLNKHSGDVVVVFLTSQPKKDMSTHVTIRTAGRVSEALCEQPTTISVERLNNRIGSVTDREMQQIDIALQIALKLDAGADTKDMSKINRGGASRREQMIRLEAERDTYKKLYEDMICRR
;
A
#
# COMPACT_ATOMS: atom_id res chain seq x y z
N MET A 1 -35.51 15.91 -25.57
CA MET A 1 -35.41 16.16 -24.13
C MET A 1 -34.38 15.17 -23.59
N CYS A 2 -33.13 15.60 -23.39
CA CYS A 2 -32.10 14.78 -22.78
C CYS A 2 -32.15 15.04 -21.28
N GLU A 3 -32.68 14.08 -20.52
CA GLU A 3 -32.63 14.12 -19.08
C GLU A 3 -31.18 13.99 -18.63
N HIS A 4 -30.64 15.08 -18.12
CA HIS A 4 -29.37 15.10 -17.40
C HIS A 4 -29.59 14.34 -16.09
N PHE A 5 -29.15 13.10 -16.07
CA PHE A 5 -29.05 12.30 -14.85
C PHE A 5 -27.94 12.89 -13.98
N THR A 6 -28.31 13.83 -13.15
CA THR A 6 -27.43 14.38 -12.10
C THR A 6 -27.19 13.28 -11.07
N ARG A 7 -26.15 12.46 -11.32
CA ARG A 7 -25.64 11.50 -10.36
C ARG A 7 -25.04 12.32 -9.22
N THR A 8 -25.78 12.44 -8.11
CA THR A 8 -25.27 13.01 -6.87
C THR A 8 -24.01 12.23 -6.53
N GLN A 9 -22.84 12.84 -6.74
CA GLN A 9 -21.57 12.27 -6.30
C GLN A 9 -21.57 12.30 -4.77
N GLN A 10 -21.99 11.22 -4.13
CA GLN A 10 -21.62 10.96 -2.75
C GLN A 10 -20.10 10.85 -2.74
N GLN A 11 -19.45 11.91 -2.31
CA GLN A 11 -18.01 11.99 -2.18
C GLN A 11 -17.64 11.09 -1.00
N PHE A 12 -17.32 9.83 -1.29
CA PHE A 12 -16.76 8.91 -0.30
C PHE A 12 -15.34 9.39 0.02
N ASP A 13 -15.11 9.84 1.25
CA ASP A 13 -13.76 10.19 1.73
C ASP A 13 -13.00 8.88 2.06
N VAL A 14 -12.66 8.14 1.00
CA VAL A 14 -11.92 6.87 1.08
C VAL A 14 -10.45 7.18 0.92
N ARG A 15 -9.64 6.78 1.90
CA ARG A 15 -8.21 7.05 1.92
C ARG A 15 -7.41 5.75 1.77
N ARG A 16 -6.24 5.89 1.17
CA ARG A 16 -5.27 4.80 1.14
C ARG A 16 -4.92 4.36 2.56
N GLY A 17 -4.88 3.05 2.78
CA GLY A 17 -4.64 2.45 4.09
C GLY A 17 -5.90 2.24 4.94
N ASP A 18 -7.05 2.79 4.56
CA ASP A 18 -8.31 2.49 5.22
C ASP A 18 -8.71 1.03 5.03
N VAL A 19 -9.37 0.47 6.03
CA VAL A 19 -9.87 -0.90 6.03
C VAL A 19 -11.39 -0.89 6.07
N TYR A 20 -11.99 -1.54 5.08
CA TYR A 20 -13.44 -1.66 4.93
C TYR A 20 -13.86 -3.13 4.84
N TYR A 21 -15.07 -3.44 5.30
CA TYR A 21 -15.76 -4.65 4.85
C TYR A 21 -16.27 -4.46 3.43
N ILE A 22 -16.02 -5.46 2.58
CA ILE A 22 -16.41 -5.45 1.17
C ILE A 22 -17.55 -6.42 0.96
N ASN A 23 -18.66 -5.96 0.36
CA ASN A 23 -19.73 -6.83 -0.11
C ASN A 23 -19.27 -7.56 -1.37
N ASN A 24 -19.06 -8.86 -1.24
CA ASN A 24 -18.47 -9.69 -2.30
C ASN A 24 -19.46 -10.64 -2.97
N ASN A 25 -20.78 -10.38 -2.86
CA ASN A 25 -21.84 -11.30 -3.31
C ASN A 25 -22.16 -11.27 -4.82
N ARG A 26 -21.38 -10.58 -5.67
CA ARG A 26 -21.70 -10.44 -7.10
C ARG A 26 -20.61 -10.97 -8.01
N GLY A 27 -20.96 -12.04 -8.76
CA GLY A 27 -20.32 -12.36 -10.05
C GLY A 27 -18.97 -13.10 -10.04
N GLN A 28 -18.57 -13.72 -8.93
CA GLN A 28 -17.27 -14.38 -8.83
C GLN A 28 -17.25 -15.80 -9.37
N ARG A 29 -16.12 -16.17 -9.98
CA ARG A 29 -15.88 -17.51 -10.56
C ARG A 29 -14.62 -18.15 -9.99
N GLY A 30 -14.61 -19.48 -9.83
CA GLY A 30 -13.43 -20.22 -9.41
C GLY A 30 -13.02 -19.98 -7.95
N ASN A 31 -11.73 -19.71 -7.72
CA ASN A 31 -11.13 -19.49 -6.40
C ASN A 31 -11.21 -18.04 -5.88
N GLU A 32 -12.03 -17.21 -6.53
CA GLU A 32 -12.24 -15.85 -6.08
C GLU A 32 -12.87 -15.79 -4.69
N ILE A 33 -12.59 -14.71 -3.96
CA ILE A 33 -13.08 -14.52 -2.59
C ILE A 33 -14.60 -14.26 -2.63
N ARG A 34 -15.40 -15.20 -2.10
CA ARG A 34 -16.86 -15.19 -2.19
C ARG A 34 -17.61 -14.62 -0.99
N LYS A 35 -16.93 -14.42 0.15
CA LYS A 35 -17.57 -13.94 1.39
C LYS A 35 -17.22 -12.48 1.63
N ASP A 36 -18.12 -11.76 2.29
CA ASP A 36 -17.81 -10.44 2.83
C ASP A 36 -16.56 -10.51 3.69
N ARG A 37 -15.56 -9.74 3.34
CA ARG A 37 -14.26 -9.75 4.01
C ARG A 37 -13.72 -8.34 4.18
N PRO A 38 -12.92 -8.12 5.22
CA PRO A 38 -12.17 -6.89 5.33
C PRO A 38 -11.11 -6.82 4.22
N ALA A 39 -10.89 -5.62 3.73
CA ALA A 39 -9.85 -5.32 2.76
C ALA A 39 -9.24 -3.95 3.02
N VAL A 40 -7.96 -3.78 2.69
CA VAL A 40 -7.21 -2.52 2.77
C VAL A 40 -7.29 -1.82 1.43
N ILE A 41 -7.58 -0.52 1.43
CA ILE A 41 -7.50 0.34 0.25
C ILE A 41 -6.01 0.59 -0.07
N VAL A 42 -5.59 0.20 -1.28
CA VAL A 42 -4.19 0.36 -1.72
C VAL A 42 -4.02 1.36 -2.86
N SER A 43 -5.11 1.80 -3.49
CA SER A 43 -5.08 2.86 -4.50
C SER A 43 -4.76 4.22 -3.89
N ALA A 44 -4.14 5.09 -4.69
CA ALA A 44 -3.75 6.43 -4.27
C ALA A 44 -4.97 7.34 -4.04
N ASP A 45 -4.88 8.24 -3.05
CA ASP A 45 -5.99 9.11 -2.64
C ASP A 45 -6.53 9.98 -3.78
N PHE A 46 -5.66 10.44 -4.68
CA PHE A 46 -6.11 11.24 -5.82
C PHE A 46 -6.99 10.41 -6.78
N LEU A 47 -6.73 9.12 -6.96
CA LEU A 47 -7.58 8.22 -7.74
C LEU A 47 -8.90 7.97 -7.01
N ASN A 48 -8.83 7.69 -5.70
CA ASN A 48 -10.01 7.41 -4.87
C ASN A 48 -11.02 8.57 -4.89
N LYS A 49 -10.53 9.81 -5.00
CA LYS A 49 -11.39 11.02 -5.06
C LYS A 49 -12.07 11.24 -6.41
N HIS A 50 -11.47 10.75 -7.50
CA HIS A 50 -11.94 11.06 -8.86
C HIS A 50 -12.52 9.84 -9.59
N SER A 51 -12.24 8.64 -9.09
CA SER A 51 -12.78 7.39 -9.64
C SER A 51 -13.93 6.88 -8.78
N GLY A 52 -14.91 6.26 -9.39
CA GLY A 52 -15.93 5.47 -8.69
C GLY A 52 -15.42 4.11 -8.23
N ASP A 53 -14.15 3.80 -8.48
CA ASP A 53 -13.52 2.52 -8.19
C ASP A 53 -12.27 2.71 -7.34
N VAL A 54 -11.96 1.71 -6.52
CA VAL A 54 -10.75 1.64 -5.69
C VAL A 54 -10.06 0.30 -5.86
N VAL A 55 -8.75 0.26 -5.66
CA VAL A 55 -8.00 -0.99 -5.60
C VAL A 55 -7.81 -1.40 -4.16
N VAL A 56 -8.14 -2.66 -3.87
CA VAL A 56 -8.07 -3.24 -2.53
C VAL A 56 -7.24 -4.51 -2.49
N VAL A 57 -6.72 -4.82 -1.30
CA VAL A 57 -6.13 -6.11 -0.94
C VAL A 57 -6.95 -6.73 0.18
N PHE A 58 -7.46 -7.94 -0.04
CA PHE A 58 -8.29 -8.62 0.95
C PHE A 58 -7.47 -9.12 2.15
N LEU A 59 -8.11 -9.07 3.32
CA LEU A 59 -7.56 -9.59 4.56
C LEU A 59 -8.18 -10.96 4.89
N THR A 60 -7.36 -11.85 5.44
CA THR A 60 -7.80 -13.15 5.94
C THR A 60 -7.29 -13.40 7.36
N SER A 61 -8.15 -13.93 8.22
CA SER A 61 -7.75 -14.40 9.55
C SER A 61 -7.43 -15.91 9.58
N GLN A 62 -7.57 -16.59 8.44
CA GLN A 62 -7.19 -18.01 8.34
C GLN A 62 -5.69 -18.13 8.12
N PRO A 63 -5.03 -19.05 8.84
CA PRO A 63 -3.61 -19.31 8.61
C PRO A 63 -3.36 -19.66 7.14
N LYS A 64 -2.41 -19.00 6.54
CA LYS A 64 -1.96 -19.25 5.17
C LYS A 64 -0.52 -19.74 5.19
N LYS A 65 -0.11 -20.34 4.07
CA LYS A 65 1.30 -20.66 3.85
C LYS A 65 2.10 -19.35 3.85
N ASP A 66 3.23 -19.37 4.54
CA ASP A 66 4.14 -18.24 4.58
C ASP A 66 4.64 -17.89 3.17
N MET A 67 4.33 -16.68 2.72
CA MET A 67 4.68 -16.17 1.40
C MET A 67 5.16 -14.72 1.51
N SER A 68 6.12 -14.35 0.68
CA SER A 68 6.65 -12.97 0.63
C SER A 68 5.61 -11.91 0.24
N THR A 69 4.48 -12.34 -0.32
CA THR A 69 3.32 -11.51 -0.69
C THR A 69 2.26 -11.41 0.40
N HIS A 70 2.46 -12.09 1.54
CA HIS A 70 1.56 -11.99 2.70
C HIS A 70 2.11 -11.01 3.73
N VAL A 71 1.26 -10.12 4.22
CA VAL A 71 1.62 -9.11 5.23
C VAL A 71 0.69 -9.21 6.43
N THR A 72 1.27 -9.38 7.62
CA THR A 72 0.48 -9.42 8.86
C THR A 72 0.00 -8.02 9.24
N ILE A 73 -1.31 -7.83 9.34
CA ILE A 73 -2.00 -6.62 9.77
C ILE A 73 -2.53 -6.83 11.18
N ARG A 74 -2.18 -5.94 12.11
CA ARG A 74 -2.57 -6.00 13.53
C ARG A 74 -3.54 -4.90 13.94
N THR A 75 -3.63 -3.84 13.15
CA THR A 75 -4.36 -2.61 13.49
C THR A 75 -5.81 -2.58 13.02
N ALA A 76 -6.23 -3.53 12.18
CA ALA A 76 -7.60 -3.61 11.65
C ALA A 76 -8.56 -4.41 12.56
N GLY A 77 -8.50 -4.23 13.88
CA GLY A 77 -9.37 -4.84 14.88
C GLY A 77 -9.08 -6.32 15.17
N ARG A 78 -8.60 -7.10 14.21
CA ARG A 78 -8.21 -8.50 14.35
C ARG A 78 -6.95 -8.79 13.57
N VAL A 79 -6.02 -9.55 14.17
CA VAL A 79 -4.82 -9.99 13.44
C VAL A 79 -5.25 -10.77 12.20
N SER A 80 -4.79 -10.30 11.06
CA SER A 80 -5.15 -10.80 9.73
C SER A 80 -3.95 -10.72 8.79
N GLU A 81 -3.98 -11.47 7.70
CA GLU A 81 -2.96 -11.40 6.66
C GLU A 81 -3.55 -10.75 5.40
N ALA A 82 -2.85 -9.77 4.86
CA ALA A 82 -3.14 -9.14 3.59
C ALA A 82 -2.61 -10.01 2.45
N LEU A 83 -3.46 -10.35 1.48
CA LEU A 83 -3.16 -11.22 0.35
C LEU A 83 -2.76 -10.36 -0.86
N CYS A 84 -1.51 -9.89 -0.88
CA CYS A 84 -1.04 -8.94 -1.89
C CYS A 84 -0.86 -9.56 -3.28
N GLU A 85 -0.97 -10.87 -3.43
CA GLU A 85 -1.01 -11.56 -4.73
C GLU A 85 -2.36 -11.41 -5.45
N GLN A 86 -3.39 -10.87 -4.78
CA GLN A 86 -4.74 -10.72 -5.34
C GLN A 86 -5.26 -9.28 -5.21
N PRO A 87 -4.55 -8.25 -5.71
CA PRO A 87 -5.09 -6.90 -5.75
C PRO A 87 -6.32 -6.88 -6.66
N THR A 88 -7.41 -6.28 -6.18
CA THR A 88 -8.69 -6.33 -6.89
C THR A 88 -9.29 -4.92 -6.97
N THR A 89 -9.79 -4.54 -8.15
CA THR A 89 -10.54 -3.31 -8.33
C THR A 89 -12.02 -3.55 -8.00
N ILE A 90 -12.58 -2.68 -7.17
CA ILE A 90 -13.98 -2.73 -6.78
C ILE A 90 -14.60 -1.33 -6.83
N SER A 91 -15.93 -1.27 -7.08
CA SER A 91 -16.67 -0.03 -6.96
C SER A 91 -16.76 0.41 -5.49
N VAL A 92 -16.65 1.72 -5.24
CA VAL A 92 -16.82 2.31 -3.90
C VAL A 92 -18.21 1.98 -3.30
N GLU A 93 -19.21 1.72 -4.13
CA GLU A 93 -20.55 1.32 -3.69
C GLU A 93 -20.57 -0.05 -2.98
N ARG A 94 -19.51 -0.84 -3.11
CA ARG A 94 -19.34 -2.14 -2.45
C ARG A 94 -18.65 -2.04 -1.10
N LEU A 95 -18.17 -0.85 -0.74
CA LEU A 95 -17.58 -0.58 0.56
C LEU A 95 -18.72 -0.49 1.60
N ASN A 96 -18.65 -1.34 2.60
CA ASN A 96 -19.53 -1.29 3.77
C ASN A 96 -18.87 -0.47 4.89
N ASN A 97 -18.98 -0.92 6.13
CA ASN A 97 -18.46 -0.21 7.29
C ASN A 97 -16.92 -0.13 7.26
N ARG A 98 -16.38 1.07 7.50
CA ARG A 98 -14.97 1.28 7.80
C ARG A 98 -14.65 0.66 9.16
N ILE A 99 -13.61 -0.17 9.21
CA ILE A 99 -13.19 -0.88 10.44
C ILE A 99 -12.06 -0.12 11.13
N GLY A 100 -11.19 0.52 10.36
CA GLY A 100 -10.01 1.21 10.85
C GLY A 100 -9.07 1.60 9.73
N SER A 101 -7.80 1.72 10.04
CA SER A 101 -6.73 1.95 9.08
C SER A 101 -5.48 1.16 9.50
N VAL A 102 -4.67 0.79 8.52
CA VAL A 102 -3.34 0.22 8.77
C VAL A 102 -2.36 1.32 9.16
N THR A 103 -1.29 0.96 9.87
CA THR A 103 -0.20 1.88 10.18
C THR A 103 0.66 2.13 8.93
N ASP A 104 1.42 3.24 8.93
CA ASP A 104 2.38 3.55 7.85
C ASP A 104 3.37 2.40 7.62
N ARG A 105 3.79 1.74 8.69
CA ARG A 105 4.69 0.59 8.62
C ARG A 105 4.04 -0.61 7.92
N GLU A 106 2.79 -0.94 8.27
CA GLU A 106 2.04 -2.00 7.63
C GLU A 106 1.77 -1.65 6.16
N MET A 107 1.46 -0.38 5.85
CA MET A 107 1.27 0.08 4.48
C MET A 107 2.54 -0.05 3.63
N GLN A 108 3.71 0.32 4.17
CA GLN A 108 5.00 0.11 3.51
C GLN A 108 5.27 -1.37 3.22
N GLN A 109 4.92 -2.27 4.15
CA GLN A 109 5.05 -3.71 3.93
C GLN A 109 4.12 -4.20 2.81
N ILE A 110 2.88 -3.69 2.76
CA ILE A 110 1.94 -3.96 1.66
C ILE A 110 2.51 -3.48 0.33
N ASP A 111 3.12 -2.29 0.28
CA ASP A 111 3.71 -1.75 -0.94
C ASP A 111 4.84 -2.64 -1.47
N ILE A 112 5.72 -3.10 -0.60
CA ILE A 112 6.80 -4.04 -0.96
C ILE A 112 6.21 -5.37 -1.45
N ALA A 113 5.21 -5.90 -0.77
CA ALA A 113 4.57 -7.16 -1.15
C ALA A 113 3.84 -7.04 -2.50
N LEU A 114 3.20 -5.90 -2.79
CA LEU A 114 2.58 -5.61 -4.10
C LEU A 114 3.63 -5.48 -5.20
N GLN A 115 4.76 -4.82 -4.95
CA GLN A 115 5.87 -4.75 -5.91
C GLN A 115 6.36 -6.14 -6.27
N ILE A 116 6.53 -7.02 -5.28
CA ILE A 116 6.93 -8.42 -5.51
C ILE A 116 5.86 -9.16 -6.33
N ALA A 117 4.59 -9.07 -5.92
CA ALA A 117 3.47 -9.77 -6.54
C ALA A 117 3.29 -9.38 -8.02
N LEU A 118 3.44 -8.09 -8.32
CA LEU A 118 3.28 -7.53 -9.66
C LEU A 118 4.58 -7.44 -10.46
N LYS A 119 5.72 -7.83 -9.85
CA LYS A 119 7.06 -7.74 -10.45
C LYS A 119 7.37 -6.35 -11.01
N LEU A 120 7.08 -5.32 -10.20
CA LEU A 120 7.23 -3.91 -10.61
C LEU A 120 8.67 -3.40 -10.48
N ASP A 121 9.56 -4.14 -9.82
CA ASP A 121 10.96 -3.76 -9.68
C ASP A 121 11.69 -3.94 -11.03
N ALA A 122 11.81 -2.85 -11.74
CA ALA A 122 12.67 -2.75 -12.90
C ALA A 122 14.16 -2.77 -12.45
N GLY A 123 14.71 -3.97 -12.15
CA GLY A 123 16.15 -4.16 -12.09
C GLY A 123 16.82 -4.43 -10.74
N ALA A 124 16.08 -4.68 -9.66
CA ALA A 124 16.71 -5.24 -8.46
C ALA A 124 16.60 -6.77 -8.51
N ASP A 125 17.73 -7.44 -8.75
CA ASP A 125 17.83 -8.90 -8.64
C ASP A 125 17.28 -9.37 -7.29
N THR A 126 16.34 -10.31 -7.33
CA THR A 126 15.67 -10.92 -6.16
C THR A 126 16.60 -11.59 -5.15
N LYS A 127 17.92 -11.52 -5.35
CA LYS A 127 18.94 -12.07 -4.46
C LYS A 127 19.21 -11.24 -3.20
N ASP A 128 18.67 -10.02 -3.09
CA ASP A 128 19.02 -9.11 -1.98
C ASP A 128 17.95 -8.97 -0.89
N MET A 129 16.82 -9.70 -1.01
CA MET A 129 15.72 -9.66 -0.03
C MET A 129 16.10 -10.20 1.37
N SER A 130 17.17 -11.02 1.46
CA SER A 130 17.68 -11.47 2.77
C SER A 130 18.36 -10.34 3.57
N LYS A 131 18.71 -9.21 2.93
CA LYS A 131 19.37 -8.07 3.57
C LYS A 131 18.39 -7.02 4.12
N ILE A 132 17.19 -6.91 3.55
CA ILE A 132 16.18 -5.91 3.97
C ILE A 132 15.64 -6.21 5.37
N ASN A 133 15.58 -7.48 5.77
CA ASN A 133 15.14 -7.87 7.11
C ASN A 133 16.19 -7.65 8.23
N ARG A 134 17.43 -7.22 7.89
CA ARG A 134 18.46 -6.79 8.85
C ARG A 134 18.59 -5.26 8.97
N GLY A 135 17.56 -4.52 8.57
CA GLY A 135 17.53 -3.06 8.34
C GLY A 135 17.67 -2.14 9.56
N GLY A 136 18.38 -2.55 10.62
CA GLY A 136 18.80 -1.62 11.68
C GLY A 136 20.14 -0.91 11.38
N ALA A 137 21.09 -1.57 10.70
CA ALA A 137 22.41 -1.03 10.39
C ALA A 137 22.40 -0.12 9.14
N SER A 138 21.65 -0.49 8.12
CA SER A 138 21.62 0.22 6.84
C SER A 138 21.12 1.67 6.91
N ARG A 139 20.13 1.96 7.77
CA ARG A 139 19.60 3.34 7.93
C ARG A 139 20.59 4.26 8.59
N ARG A 140 21.37 3.75 9.53
CA ARG A 140 22.42 4.49 10.23
C ARG A 140 23.61 4.78 9.30
N GLU A 141 24.00 3.83 8.48
CA GLU A 141 25.04 3.99 7.47
C GLU A 141 24.64 4.97 6.38
N GLN A 142 23.39 4.93 5.91
CA GLN A 142 22.86 5.91 4.96
C GLN A 142 22.83 7.34 5.54
N MET A 143 22.43 7.50 6.80
CA MET A 143 22.47 8.80 7.49
C MET A 143 23.90 9.33 7.56
N ILE A 144 24.86 8.52 7.97
CA ILE A 144 26.28 8.92 8.06
C ILE A 144 26.82 9.32 6.69
N ARG A 145 26.45 8.59 5.63
CA ARG A 145 26.88 8.91 4.27
C ARG A 145 26.29 10.23 3.77
N LEU A 146 24.99 10.46 3.99
CA LEU A 146 24.33 11.72 3.62
C LEU A 146 24.88 12.92 4.40
N GLU A 147 25.22 12.74 5.68
CA GLU A 147 25.86 13.77 6.48
C GLU A 147 27.26 14.11 5.95
N ALA A 148 28.07 13.11 5.59
CA ALA A 148 29.41 13.32 5.01
C ALA A 148 29.33 14.00 3.64
N GLU A 149 28.37 13.66 2.78
CA GLU A 149 28.12 14.33 1.51
C GLU A 149 27.72 15.79 1.71
N ARG A 150 26.79 16.07 2.61
CA ARG A 150 26.38 17.44 2.99
C ARG A 150 27.56 18.27 3.44
N ASP A 151 28.41 17.76 4.31
CA ASP A 151 29.55 18.47 4.87
C ASP A 151 30.63 18.75 3.81
N THR A 152 30.78 17.83 2.86
CA THR A 152 31.67 18.01 1.69
C THR A 152 31.18 19.16 0.79
N TYR A 153 29.86 19.18 0.46
CA TYR A 153 29.27 20.27 -0.33
C TYR A 153 29.35 21.62 0.39
N LYS A 154 29.14 21.65 1.71
CA LYS A 154 29.24 22.86 2.51
C LYS A 154 30.65 23.43 2.45
N LYS A 155 31.69 22.59 2.61
CA LYS A 155 33.10 23.01 2.55
C LYS A 155 33.49 23.54 1.17
N LEU A 156 33.02 22.86 0.09
CA LEU A 156 33.23 23.34 -1.28
C LEU A 156 32.60 24.70 -1.52
N TYR A 157 31.40 24.92 -0.97
CA TYR A 157 30.72 26.21 -1.08
C TYR A 157 31.42 27.33 -0.32
N GLU A 158 31.85 27.04 0.88
CA GLU A 158 32.64 27.99 1.71
C GLU A 158 33.97 28.35 1.02
N ASP A 159 34.70 27.38 0.46
CA ASP A 159 35.94 27.62 -0.28
C ASP A 159 35.73 28.45 -1.55
N MET A 160 34.56 28.31 -2.22
CA MET A 160 34.22 29.14 -3.38
C MET A 160 33.92 30.59 -3.01
N ILE A 161 33.33 30.85 -1.84
CA ILE A 161 33.01 32.20 -1.37
C ILE A 161 34.25 32.89 -0.85
N CYS A 162 35.17 32.18 -0.16
CA CYS A 162 36.38 32.75 0.38
C CYS A 162 37.49 33.04 -0.66
N ARG A 163 37.32 32.64 -1.92
CA ARG A 163 38.27 32.94 -3.02
C ARG A 163 37.88 34.20 -3.82
N ARG A 164 36.95 34.99 -3.30
CA ARG A 164 36.61 36.32 -3.85
C ARG A 164 37.16 37.44 -2.94
#